data_7103c359814f2fe3b4ba15b9910ef22e
#
_entry.id   7103c359814f2fe3b4ba15b9910ef22e
#
_cell.length_a   1.000
_cell.length_b   1.000
_cell.length_c   1.000
_cell.angle_alpha   90.00
_cell.angle_beta   90.00
_cell.angle_gamma   90.00
#
_symmetry.space_group_name_H-M   'P 1'
#
loop_
_entity.id
_entity.type
_entity.pdbx_description
1 polymer ?
#
loop_
_entity_poly.entity_id
_entity_poly.type
_entity_poly.pdbx_seq_one_letter_code
_entity_poly.pdbx_strand_id
1 'polypeptide(L)'
;SDDKHGYTRNLSNPDEMKRKGGAGIYYHLSYHGDPASWIWLSPLSPAFVSTELTKAYTFGARKIWIFNVGDIKPAEKEISFAMELAWNIDRWRPENAHGYIRHWAAKTFGPEYADEIASIQDGYYGLQAAGKDSHVYFLNYPENEIDKRVGQYRDLTLRAMTLMKRIPDGLKDAYFELQL
;
A
#
# COMPACT_ATOMS: atom_id res chain seq x y z
N SER A 1 10.70 -11.80 -8.23
CA SER A 1 10.30 -10.39 -8.04
C SER A 1 8.88 -10.16 -8.51
N ASP A 2 8.36 -9.00 -8.15
CA ASP A 2 7.09 -8.48 -8.66
C ASP A 2 7.26 -7.79 -10.02
N ASP A 3 6.15 -7.39 -10.60
CA ASP A 3 6.09 -6.54 -11.78
C ASP A 3 5.80 -5.06 -11.39
N LYS A 4 5.80 -4.20 -12.40
CA LYS A 4 5.50 -2.76 -12.24
C LYS A 4 4.11 -2.42 -11.68
N HIS A 5 3.25 -3.43 -11.50
CA HIS A 5 1.92 -3.29 -10.93
C HIS A 5 1.80 -3.89 -9.53
N GLY A 6 2.88 -4.45 -8.98
CA GLY A 6 2.94 -5.07 -7.67
C GLY A 6 2.58 -6.56 -7.64
N TYR A 7 2.32 -7.19 -8.80
CA TYR A 7 2.06 -8.63 -8.84
C TYR A 7 3.34 -9.44 -8.85
N THR A 8 3.46 -10.42 -7.97
CA THR A 8 4.57 -11.38 -7.97
C THR A 8 4.45 -12.33 -9.16
N ARG A 9 5.46 -12.33 -10.04
CA ARG A 9 5.44 -13.08 -11.30
C ARG A 9 6.37 -14.29 -11.31
N ASN A 10 7.62 -14.11 -10.89
CA ASN A 10 8.63 -15.15 -10.94
C ASN A 10 8.70 -15.86 -9.58
N LEU A 11 7.82 -16.82 -9.38
CA LEU A 11 7.78 -17.65 -8.18
C LEU A 11 8.67 -18.89 -8.37
N SER A 12 9.21 -19.40 -7.25
CA SER A 12 10.03 -20.60 -7.27
C SER A 12 9.22 -21.84 -7.67
N ASN A 13 9.78 -22.66 -8.54
CA ASN A 13 9.23 -23.97 -8.84
C ASN A 13 9.55 -24.99 -7.73
N PRO A 14 8.95 -26.20 -7.72
CA PRO A 14 9.15 -27.18 -6.65
C PRO A 14 10.61 -27.60 -6.43
N ASP A 15 11.45 -27.61 -7.47
CA ASP A 15 12.86 -28.00 -7.35
C ASP A 15 13.69 -26.82 -6.80
N GLU A 16 13.40 -25.61 -7.19
CA GLU A 16 14.03 -24.42 -6.61
C GLU A 16 13.70 -24.26 -5.12
N MET A 17 12.50 -24.63 -4.69
CA MET A 17 12.12 -24.60 -3.27
C MET A 17 12.93 -25.57 -2.40
N LYS A 18 13.49 -26.63 -2.98
CA LYS A 18 14.34 -27.61 -2.27
C LYS A 18 15.80 -27.16 -2.13
N ARG A 19 16.20 -26.07 -2.77
CA ARG A 19 17.59 -25.59 -2.74
C ARG A 19 17.99 -25.22 -1.32
N LYS A 20 19.20 -25.62 -0.91
CA LYS A 20 19.74 -25.36 0.44
C LYS A 20 19.81 -23.86 0.75
N GLY A 21 20.11 -23.02 -0.23
CA GLY A 21 20.12 -21.56 -0.09
C GLY A 21 18.73 -20.95 0.07
N GLY A 22 17.68 -21.68 -0.32
CA GLY A 22 16.31 -21.20 -0.31
C GLY A 22 16.04 -20.10 -1.35
N ALA A 23 14.96 -19.37 -1.18
CA ALA A 23 14.56 -18.27 -2.04
C ALA A 23 14.14 -17.03 -1.23
N GLY A 24 14.17 -15.91 -1.88
CA GLY A 24 13.70 -14.63 -1.34
C GLY A 24 12.84 -13.89 -2.36
N ILE A 25 12.42 -12.70 -2.01
CA ILE A 25 11.68 -11.81 -2.90
C ILE A 25 12.29 -10.41 -2.88
N TYR A 26 12.32 -9.78 -4.04
CA TYR A 26 12.50 -8.35 -4.21
C TYR A 26 11.13 -7.78 -4.60
N TYR A 27 10.58 -6.88 -3.78
CA TYR A 27 9.23 -6.36 -3.92
C TYR A 27 9.22 -4.84 -3.87
N HIS A 28 8.39 -4.20 -4.70
CA HIS A 28 8.27 -2.76 -4.78
C HIS A 28 7.08 -2.26 -3.97
N LEU A 29 7.36 -1.52 -2.89
CA LEU A 29 6.36 -0.69 -2.19
C LEU A 29 6.18 0.67 -2.88
N SER A 30 7.16 1.06 -3.69
CA SER A 30 7.11 2.13 -4.69
C SER A 30 7.89 1.68 -5.91
N TYR A 31 7.58 2.22 -7.08
CA TYR A 31 8.16 1.79 -8.34
C TYR A 31 8.64 2.98 -9.18
N HIS A 32 9.85 2.87 -9.71
CA HIS A 32 10.43 3.80 -10.66
C HIS A 32 10.68 3.09 -12.00
N GLY A 33 9.97 3.49 -13.05
CA GLY A 33 10.10 2.89 -14.38
C GLY A 33 8.89 3.10 -15.28
N ASP A 34 8.89 2.35 -16.38
CA ASP A 34 7.79 2.37 -17.36
C ASP A 34 6.56 1.55 -16.88
N PRO A 35 5.34 1.93 -17.28
CA PRO A 35 4.96 3.08 -18.11
C PRO A 35 4.96 4.40 -17.35
N ALA A 36 4.90 4.36 -16.03
CA ALA A 36 4.96 5.53 -15.16
C ALA A 36 5.46 5.14 -13.76
N SER A 37 6.24 6.02 -13.16
CA SER A 37 6.71 5.87 -11.79
C SER A 37 5.61 6.17 -10.78
N TRP A 38 5.61 5.46 -9.64
CA TRP A 38 4.81 5.77 -8.46
C TRP A 38 5.73 5.65 -7.22
N ILE A 39 6.56 6.67 -7.04
CA ILE A 39 7.59 6.71 -6.00
C ILE A 39 7.10 7.37 -4.73
N TRP A 40 6.15 8.26 -4.83
CA TRP A 40 5.73 9.12 -3.74
C TRP A 40 4.49 8.60 -3.00
N LEU A 41 3.45 8.25 -3.75
CA LEU A 41 2.22 7.70 -3.21
C LEU A 41 2.10 6.23 -3.62
N SER A 42 2.01 5.32 -2.65
CA SER A 42 1.80 3.92 -2.96
C SER A 42 0.35 3.64 -3.36
N PRO A 43 0.12 3.07 -4.56
CA PRO A 43 -1.21 2.66 -4.97
C PRO A 43 -1.59 1.26 -4.45
N LEU A 44 -0.72 0.63 -3.65
CA LEU A 44 -0.87 -0.75 -3.21
C LEU A 44 -1.47 -0.80 -1.81
N SER A 45 -2.70 -1.30 -1.70
CA SER A 45 -3.33 -1.49 -0.39
C SER A 45 -2.63 -2.59 0.42
N PRO A 46 -2.67 -2.52 1.77
CA PRO A 46 -2.16 -3.59 2.63
C PRO A 46 -2.73 -4.97 2.27
N ALA A 47 -4.00 -5.07 1.92
CA ALA A 47 -4.62 -6.34 1.52
C ALA A 47 -4.02 -6.89 0.22
N PHE A 48 -3.73 -6.04 -0.76
CA PHE A 48 -3.07 -6.43 -1.99
C PHE A 48 -1.63 -6.90 -1.72
N VAL A 49 -0.86 -6.13 -0.97
CA VAL A 49 0.53 -6.46 -0.59
C VAL A 49 0.57 -7.77 0.19
N SER A 50 -0.35 -7.96 1.16
CA SER A 50 -0.47 -9.22 1.90
C SER A 50 -0.70 -10.41 0.96
N THR A 51 -1.62 -10.29 0.01
CA THR A 51 -1.92 -11.35 -0.96
C THR A 51 -0.69 -11.74 -1.76
N GLU A 52 0.04 -10.77 -2.29
CA GLU A 52 1.19 -11.01 -3.15
C GLU A 52 2.39 -11.56 -2.37
N LEU A 53 2.67 -11.04 -1.18
CA LEU A 53 3.78 -11.51 -0.35
C LEU A 53 3.48 -12.86 0.31
N THR A 54 2.24 -13.13 0.72
CA THR A 54 1.82 -14.46 1.21
C THR A 54 1.94 -15.50 0.10
N LYS A 55 1.56 -15.16 -1.12
CA LYS A 55 1.78 -16.00 -2.30
C LYS A 55 3.28 -16.30 -2.48
N ALA A 56 4.13 -15.29 -2.48
CA ALA A 56 5.57 -15.47 -2.61
C ALA A 56 6.15 -16.35 -1.48
N TYR A 57 5.72 -16.13 -0.24
CA TYR A 57 6.10 -16.94 0.92
C TYR A 57 5.70 -18.42 0.76
N THR A 58 4.49 -18.67 0.28
CA THR A 58 3.98 -20.03 0.03
C THR A 58 4.82 -20.75 -1.02
N PHE A 59 5.32 -20.03 -2.02
CA PHE A 59 6.22 -20.52 -3.05
C PHE A 59 7.72 -20.46 -2.65
N GLY A 60 8.02 -20.41 -1.36
CA GLY A 60 9.36 -20.62 -0.82
C GLY A 60 10.22 -19.36 -0.61
N ALA A 61 9.69 -18.15 -0.84
CA ALA A 61 10.41 -16.90 -0.58
C ALA A 61 10.48 -16.60 0.92
N ARG A 62 11.32 -17.36 1.66
CA ARG A 62 11.40 -17.34 3.13
C ARG A 62 12.73 -16.90 3.71
N LYS A 63 13.75 -16.70 2.86
CA LYS A 63 15.13 -16.47 3.34
C LYS A 63 15.48 -15.00 3.44
N ILE A 64 15.05 -14.22 2.47
CA ILE A 64 15.30 -12.79 2.43
C ILE A 64 14.15 -12.08 1.70
N TRP A 65 13.72 -10.98 2.25
CA TRP A 65 12.79 -10.06 1.61
C TRP A 65 13.47 -8.71 1.48
N ILE A 66 13.49 -8.17 0.29
CA ILE A 66 14.04 -6.86 -0.01
C ILE A 66 12.89 -5.99 -0.53
N PHE A 67 12.68 -4.85 0.12
CA PHE A 67 11.68 -3.88 -0.29
C PHE A 67 12.34 -2.68 -0.97
N ASN A 68 11.92 -2.41 -2.20
CA ASN A 68 12.22 -1.15 -2.85
C ASN A 68 11.20 -0.12 -2.36
N VAL A 69 11.71 0.97 -1.84
CA VAL A 69 10.93 2.09 -1.33
C VAL A 69 11.47 3.36 -1.97
N GLY A 70 10.61 4.24 -2.44
CA GLY A 70 10.99 5.55 -2.91
C GLY A 70 11.30 6.49 -1.73
N ASP A 71 10.50 7.51 -1.56
CA ASP A 71 10.61 8.40 -0.41
C ASP A 71 10.09 7.70 0.85
N ILE A 72 10.95 7.60 1.87
CA ILE A 72 10.67 6.86 3.10
C ILE A 72 9.51 7.50 3.87
N LYS A 73 9.49 8.82 3.96
CA LYS A 73 8.55 9.55 4.80
C LYS A 73 7.10 9.33 4.39
N PRO A 74 6.69 9.53 3.13
CA PRO A 74 5.32 9.25 2.71
C PRO A 74 4.97 7.77 2.69
N ALA A 75 5.97 6.86 2.69
CA ALA A 75 5.77 5.41 2.66
C ALA A 75 5.83 4.74 4.05
N GLU A 76 5.81 5.47 5.15
CA GLU A 76 5.92 4.93 6.51
C GLU A 76 4.91 3.81 6.80
N LYS A 77 3.68 4.00 6.39
CA LYS A 77 2.59 3.05 6.58
C LYS A 77 2.84 1.74 5.82
N GLU A 78 3.23 1.85 4.55
CA GLU A 78 3.54 0.72 3.69
C GLU A 78 4.77 -0.05 4.17
N ILE A 79 5.81 0.67 4.58
CA ILE A 79 7.02 0.07 5.15
C ILE A 79 6.68 -0.67 6.44
N SER A 80 5.95 -0.04 7.35
CA SER A 80 5.53 -0.65 8.63
C SER A 80 4.73 -1.92 8.39
N PHE A 81 3.78 -1.89 7.44
CA PHE A 81 2.99 -3.05 7.06
C PHE A 81 3.86 -4.19 6.55
N ALA A 82 4.72 -3.89 5.57
CA ALA A 82 5.57 -4.90 4.94
C ALA A 82 6.55 -5.53 5.93
N MET A 83 7.10 -4.75 6.86
CA MET A 83 8.00 -5.24 7.90
C MET A 83 7.26 -6.08 8.95
N GLU A 84 6.05 -5.70 9.37
CA GLU A 84 5.23 -6.52 10.26
C GLU A 84 4.85 -7.86 9.61
N LEU A 85 4.51 -7.85 8.32
CA LEU A 85 4.20 -9.05 7.55
C LEU A 85 5.44 -9.95 7.38
N ALA A 86 6.62 -9.37 7.09
CA ALA A 86 7.88 -10.10 6.98
C ALA A 86 8.31 -10.71 8.32
N TRP A 87 8.05 -10.04 9.43
CA TRP A 87 8.33 -10.56 10.77
C TRP A 87 7.41 -11.72 11.14
N ASN A 88 6.13 -11.62 10.83
CA ASN A 88 5.14 -12.66 11.08
C ASN A 88 4.08 -12.68 9.98
N ILE A 89 4.23 -13.62 9.05
CA ILE A 89 3.36 -13.77 7.88
C ILE A 89 1.90 -14.08 8.27
N ASP A 90 1.67 -14.63 9.44
CA ASP A 90 0.34 -15.01 9.92
C ASP A 90 -0.42 -13.85 10.57
N ARG A 91 0.25 -12.75 10.87
CA ARG A 91 -0.36 -11.62 11.57
C ARG A 91 -1.34 -10.85 10.67
N TRP A 92 -0.94 -10.59 9.45
CA TRP A 92 -1.71 -9.81 8.48
C TRP A 92 -1.97 -10.63 7.21
N ARG A 93 -2.75 -11.70 7.37
CA ARG A 93 -3.16 -12.53 6.25
C ARG A 93 -4.09 -11.77 5.31
N PRO A 94 -4.24 -12.20 4.03
CA PRO A 94 -5.14 -11.53 3.08
C PRO A 94 -6.55 -11.28 3.63
N GLU A 95 -7.05 -12.18 4.48
CA GLU A 95 -8.39 -12.14 5.05
C GLU A 95 -8.59 -11.00 6.07
N ASN A 96 -7.52 -10.57 6.74
CA ASN A 96 -7.58 -9.55 7.80
C ASN A 96 -6.72 -8.31 7.53
N ALA A 97 -5.92 -8.30 6.47
CA ALA A 97 -5.00 -7.20 6.16
C ALA A 97 -5.71 -5.87 5.87
N HIS A 98 -7.00 -5.89 5.50
CA HIS A 98 -7.82 -4.69 5.39
C HIS A 98 -7.95 -3.92 6.71
N GLY A 99 -7.81 -4.57 7.85
CA GLY A 99 -7.84 -3.94 9.17
C GLY A 99 -6.53 -3.23 9.56
N TYR A 100 -5.46 -3.36 8.76
CA TYR A 100 -4.15 -2.83 9.11
C TYR A 100 -4.14 -1.30 9.23
N ILE A 101 -4.76 -0.59 8.31
CA ILE A 101 -4.76 0.88 8.32
C ILE A 101 -5.37 1.41 9.60
N ARG A 102 -6.49 0.84 10.02
CA ARG A 102 -7.12 1.18 11.29
C ARG A 102 -6.20 0.90 12.49
N HIS A 103 -5.52 -0.25 12.50
CA HIS A 103 -4.57 -0.61 13.55
C HIS A 103 -3.40 0.39 13.61
N TRP A 104 -2.79 0.69 12.46
CA TRP A 104 -1.70 1.65 12.34
C TRP A 104 -2.12 3.06 12.76
N ALA A 105 -3.28 3.52 12.30
CA ALA A 105 -3.81 4.83 12.65
C ALA A 105 -4.11 4.95 14.14
N ALA A 106 -4.69 3.92 14.76
CA ALA A 106 -4.94 3.91 16.21
C ALA A 106 -3.65 4.02 17.02
N LYS A 107 -2.58 3.37 16.56
CA LYS A 107 -1.26 3.41 17.20
C LYS A 107 -0.57 4.76 17.02
N THR A 108 -0.73 5.39 15.86
CA THR A 108 0.01 6.61 15.48
C THR A 108 -0.72 7.89 15.93
N PHE A 109 -2.04 7.94 15.75
CA PHE A 109 -2.85 9.16 15.96
C PHE A 109 -3.82 9.06 17.14
N GLY A 110 -4.07 7.85 17.63
CA GLY A 110 -5.06 7.57 18.67
C GLY A 110 -6.28 6.81 18.14
N PRO A 111 -6.91 6.00 18.99
CA PRO A 111 -8.05 5.16 18.61
C PRO A 111 -9.28 5.97 18.16
N GLU A 112 -9.43 7.20 18.67
CA GLU A 112 -10.54 8.10 18.33
C GLU A 112 -10.50 8.60 16.88
N TYR A 113 -9.35 8.58 16.21
CA TYR A 113 -9.18 9.00 14.82
C TYR A 113 -9.08 7.83 13.84
N ALA A 114 -8.90 6.62 14.37
CA ALA A 114 -8.49 5.45 13.58
C ALA A 114 -9.51 5.06 12.51
N ASP A 115 -10.79 5.06 12.82
CA ASP A 115 -11.83 4.66 11.88
C ASP A 115 -11.98 5.66 10.75
N GLU A 116 -11.87 6.96 11.04
CA GLU A 116 -11.99 8.01 10.04
C GLU A 116 -10.77 8.03 9.11
N ILE A 117 -9.55 7.90 9.66
CA ILE A 117 -8.31 7.77 8.88
C ILE A 117 -8.38 6.54 7.98
N ALA A 118 -8.78 5.39 8.53
CA ALA A 118 -8.91 4.17 7.76
C ALA A 118 -9.91 4.32 6.61
N SER A 119 -11.07 4.91 6.87
CA SER A 119 -12.09 5.15 5.83
C SER A 119 -11.59 6.06 4.70
N ILE A 120 -10.80 7.08 5.00
CA ILE A 120 -10.21 7.97 3.98
C ILE A 120 -9.19 7.21 3.15
N GLN A 121 -8.29 6.46 3.78
CA GLN A 121 -7.24 5.69 3.12
C GLN A 121 -7.82 4.52 2.30
N ASP A 122 -8.84 3.84 2.80
CA ASP A 122 -9.53 2.78 2.05
C ASP A 122 -10.23 3.35 0.81
N GLY A 123 -10.80 4.56 0.93
CA GLY A 123 -11.34 5.29 -0.23
C GLY A 123 -10.27 5.56 -1.29
N TYR A 124 -9.08 6.02 -0.88
CA TYR A 124 -7.94 6.22 -1.77
C TYR A 124 -7.53 4.91 -2.45
N TYR A 125 -7.31 3.84 -1.70
CA TYR A 125 -6.94 2.54 -2.30
C TYR A 125 -8.03 1.97 -3.20
N GLY A 126 -9.30 2.22 -2.91
CA GLY A 126 -10.41 1.84 -3.80
C GLY A 126 -10.31 2.53 -5.16
N LEU A 127 -9.98 3.83 -5.17
CA LEU A 127 -9.75 4.57 -6.41
C LEU A 127 -8.51 4.07 -7.15
N GLN A 128 -7.42 3.78 -6.44
CA GLN A 128 -6.20 3.23 -7.04
C GLN A 128 -6.41 1.83 -7.62
N ALA A 129 -7.21 0.99 -6.98
CA ALA A 129 -7.53 -0.35 -7.49
C ALA A 129 -8.34 -0.29 -8.79
N ALA A 130 -9.24 0.68 -8.93
CA ALA A 130 -10.01 0.91 -10.16
C ALA A 130 -9.16 1.45 -11.32
N GLY A 131 -8.03 2.10 -11.01
CA GLY A 131 -7.08 2.60 -11.99
C GLY A 131 -6.05 3.50 -11.30
N LYS A 132 -4.79 3.08 -11.29
CA LYS A 132 -3.71 3.82 -10.65
C LYS A 132 -3.54 5.20 -11.28
N ASP A 133 -3.42 6.24 -10.48
CA ASP A 133 -3.28 7.62 -10.98
C ASP A 133 -2.06 7.80 -11.87
N SER A 134 -0.95 7.14 -11.52
CA SER A 134 0.27 7.13 -12.34
C SER A 134 0.06 6.50 -13.72
N HIS A 135 -1.02 5.75 -13.93
CA HIS A 135 -1.34 5.07 -15.18
C HIS A 135 -2.54 5.67 -15.92
N VAL A 136 -3.17 6.70 -15.38
CA VAL A 136 -4.38 7.33 -15.99
C VAL A 136 -4.14 7.79 -17.43
N TYR A 137 -2.93 8.28 -17.72
CA TYR A 137 -2.56 8.68 -19.08
C TYR A 137 -2.72 7.56 -20.13
N PHE A 138 -2.58 6.30 -19.70
CA PHE A 138 -2.69 5.12 -20.57
C PHE A 138 -4.08 4.47 -20.57
N LEU A 139 -5.01 5.02 -19.79
CA LEU A 139 -6.35 4.48 -19.63
C LEU A 139 -7.34 5.40 -20.35
N ASN A 140 -8.09 4.85 -21.31
CA ASN A 140 -9.18 5.58 -21.99
C ASN A 140 -10.41 5.61 -21.07
N TYR A 141 -10.46 6.60 -20.18
CA TYR A 141 -11.67 6.87 -19.42
C TYR A 141 -12.65 7.72 -20.23
N PRO A 142 -13.96 7.39 -20.22
CA PRO A 142 -14.99 8.31 -20.63
C PRO A 142 -14.94 9.61 -19.82
N GLU A 143 -15.28 10.74 -20.42
CA GLU A 143 -15.19 12.06 -19.78
C GLU A 143 -15.96 12.11 -18.45
N ASN A 144 -17.16 11.55 -18.42
CA ASN A 144 -17.98 11.47 -17.21
C ASN A 144 -17.33 10.63 -16.08
N GLU A 145 -16.51 9.64 -16.41
CA GLU A 145 -15.78 8.85 -15.40
C GLU A 145 -14.60 9.64 -14.82
N ILE A 146 -13.94 10.48 -15.63
CA ILE A 146 -12.90 11.39 -15.17
C ILE A 146 -13.46 12.37 -14.15
N ASP A 147 -14.56 13.05 -14.48
CA ASP A 147 -15.20 13.99 -13.57
C ASP A 147 -15.64 13.34 -12.27
N LYS A 148 -16.19 12.14 -12.34
CA LYS A 148 -16.57 11.36 -11.17
C LYS A 148 -15.35 11.04 -10.29
N ARG A 149 -14.23 10.58 -10.87
CA ARG A 149 -13.00 10.30 -10.13
C ARG A 149 -12.44 11.56 -9.46
N VAL A 150 -12.37 12.67 -10.19
CA VAL A 150 -11.94 13.96 -9.63
C VAL A 150 -12.82 14.36 -8.45
N GLY A 151 -14.15 14.18 -8.58
CA GLY A 151 -15.09 14.43 -7.49
C GLY A 151 -14.81 13.56 -6.25
N GLN A 152 -14.53 12.28 -6.45
CA GLN A 152 -14.21 11.34 -5.37
C GLN A 152 -12.89 11.71 -4.65
N TYR A 153 -11.83 12.08 -5.38
CA TYR A 153 -10.59 12.56 -4.76
C TYR A 153 -10.79 13.86 -3.98
N ARG A 154 -11.56 14.80 -4.53
CA ARG A 154 -11.91 16.05 -3.81
C ARG A 154 -12.66 15.78 -2.51
N ASP A 155 -13.59 14.82 -2.51
CA ASP A 155 -14.30 14.42 -1.29
C ASP A 155 -13.33 13.85 -0.24
N LEU A 156 -12.45 12.93 -0.63
CA LEU A 156 -11.43 12.40 0.27
C LEU A 156 -10.53 13.50 0.84
N THR A 157 -10.07 14.42 -0.02
CA THR A 157 -9.25 15.56 0.39
C THR A 157 -9.98 16.44 1.42
N LEU A 158 -11.25 16.78 1.17
CA LEU A 158 -12.05 17.59 2.09
C LEU A 158 -12.27 16.90 3.44
N ARG A 159 -12.49 15.60 3.43
CA ARG A 159 -12.61 14.79 4.66
C ARG A 159 -11.29 14.80 5.43
N ALA A 160 -10.16 14.58 4.76
CA ALA A 160 -8.84 14.61 5.37
C ALA A 160 -8.52 15.99 5.98
N MET A 161 -8.76 17.07 5.25
CA MET A 161 -8.58 18.45 5.75
C MET A 161 -9.50 18.77 6.94
N THR A 162 -10.70 18.23 6.95
CA THR A 162 -11.64 18.40 8.06
C THR A 162 -11.17 17.68 9.31
N LEU A 163 -10.68 16.46 9.15
CA LEU A 163 -10.13 15.68 10.24
C LEU A 163 -8.87 16.33 10.82
N MET A 164 -8.02 16.93 9.99
CA MET A 164 -6.80 17.64 10.42
C MET A 164 -7.07 18.70 11.48
N LYS A 165 -8.23 19.38 11.44
CA LYS A 165 -8.61 20.38 12.44
C LYS A 165 -8.83 19.79 13.83
N ARG A 166 -9.05 18.49 13.92
CA ARG A 166 -9.30 17.74 15.16
C ARG A 166 -8.06 17.01 15.66
N ILE A 167 -7.08 16.80 14.80
CA ILE A 167 -5.81 16.14 15.16
C ILE A 167 -5.02 17.06 16.12
N PRO A 168 -4.47 16.52 17.23
CA PRO A 168 -3.63 17.28 18.14
C PRO A 168 -2.44 17.94 17.45
N ASP A 169 -2.07 19.14 17.87
CA ASP A 169 -1.00 19.93 17.23
C ASP A 169 0.31 19.15 17.10
N GLY A 170 0.68 18.38 18.11
CA GLY A 170 1.91 17.56 18.06
C GLY A 170 1.90 16.40 17.05
N LEU A 171 0.75 16.10 16.43
CA LEU A 171 0.60 15.05 15.41
C LEU A 171 0.23 15.61 14.03
N LYS A 172 0.06 16.93 13.91
CA LYS A 172 -0.39 17.55 12.65
C LYS A 172 0.59 17.35 11.51
N ASP A 173 1.89 17.44 11.76
CA ASP A 173 2.90 17.25 10.72
C ASP A 173 2.88 15.82 10.19
N ALA A 174 2.79 14.82 11.09
CA ALA A 174 2.65 13.42 10.69
C ALA A 174 1.35 13.15 9.93
N TYR A 175 0.26 13.79 10.34
CA TYR A 175 -1.02 13.67 9.65
C TYR A 175 -1.03 14.38 8.29
N PHE A 176 -0.32 15.51 8.16
CA PHE A 176 -0.16 16.22 6.88
C PHE A 176 0.50 15.32 5.83
N GLU A 177 1.55 14.61 6.19
CA GLU A 177 2.22 13.64 5.32
C GLU A 177 1.28 12.53 4.82
N LEU A 178 0.28 12.17 5.62
CA LEU A 178 -0.73 11.17 5.27
C LEU A 178 -1.77 11.68 4.26
N GLN A 179 -1.94 13.00 4.14
CA GLN A 179 -2.95 13.63 3.26
C GLN A 179 -2.49 13.78 1.80
N LEU A 180 -1.19 13.71 1.57
CA LEU A 180 -0.61 13.83 0.24
C LEU A 180 -0.88 12.60 -0.59
#